data_036256114cb04b6e0a0f86a38f7947cb
#
_entry.id   036256114cb04b6e0a0f86a38f7947cb
#
_cell.length_a   1.000
_cell.length_b   1.000
_cell.length_c   1.000
_cell.angle_alpha   90.00
_cell.angle_beta   90.00
_cell.angle_gamma   90.00
#
_symmetry.space_group_name_H-M   'P 1'
#
loop_
_entity.id
_entity.type
_entity.pdbx_description
1 polymer ?
#
loop_
_entity_poly.entity_id
_entity_poly.type
_entity_poly.pdbx_seq_one_letter_code
_entity_poly.pdbx_strand_id
1 'polypeptide(L)' 'KNLTSGEGGAVITRDSSLFRRATIYYDIGSFSKCYSDANLDFVGCNHRVSELTSAVLFAQLGKLDKHLARLR' A
#
# COMPACT_ATOMS: atom_id res chain seq x y z
N LYS A 1 -10.74 -0.27 -14.66
CA LYS A 1 -10.48 0.49 -13.42
C LYS A 1 -10.00 1.90 -13.77
N ASN A 2 -10.37 2.88 -12.96
CA ASN A 2 -10.00 4.28 -13.19
C ASN A 2 -8.54 4.57 -12.85
N LEU A 3 -7.95 3.76 -11.99
CA LEU A 3 -6.57 3.83 -11.55
C LEU A 3 -5.96 2.42 -11.58
N THR A 4 -4.77 2.28 -12.14
CA THR A 4 -4.07 1.00 -12.19
C THR A 4 -2.56 1.18 -12.08
N SER A 5 -1.91 0.21 -11.49
CA SER A 5 -0.45 0.06 -11.46
C SER A 5 0.01 -1.28 -12.09
N GLY A 6 -0.88 -1.93 -12.85
CA GLY A 6 -0.76 -3.31 -13.25
C GLY A 6 -1.37 -4.20 -12.17
N GLU A 7 -0.62 -4.49 -11.14
CA GLU A 7 -1.09 -5.15 -9.92
C GLU A 7 -0.82 -4.26 -8.71
N GLY A 8 -1.71 -4.30 -7.73
CA GLY A 8 -1.54 -3.55 -6.50
C GLY A 8 -2.85 -3.27 -5.78
N GLY A 9 -2.73 -2.72 -4.60
CA GLY A 9 -3.86 -2.33 -3.77
C GLY A 9 -3.42 -1.35 -2.69
N ALA A 10 -4.37 -0.80 -1.98
CA ALA A 10 -4.11 0.09 -0.86
C ALA A 10 -5.06 -0.21 0.30
N VAL A 11 -4.54 -0.13 1.50
CA VAL A 11 -5.33 -0.15 2.74
C VAL A 11 -5.21 1.24 3.37
N ILE A 12 -6.34 1.86 3.61
CA ILE A 12 -6.42 3.20 4.21
C ILE A 12 -7.20 3.09 5.51
N THR A 13 -6.63 3.56 6.60
CA THR A 13 -7.27 3.52 7.91
C THR A 13 -6.86 4.71 8.77
N ARG A 14 -7.73 5.10 9.70
CA ARG A 14 -7.43 6.06 10.77
C ARG A 14 -7.09 5.37 12.10
N ASP A 15 -7.27 4.08 12.18
CA ASP A 15 -6.92 3.27 13.35
C ASP A 15 -5.43 2.97 13.34
N SER A 16 -4.70 3.52 14.31
CA SER A 16 -3.25 3.36 14.43
C SER A 16 -2.83 1.92 14.72
N SER A 17 -3.63 1.16 15.45
CA SER A 17 -3.38 -0.26 15.73
C SER A 17 -3.52 -1.10 14.46
N LEU A 18 -4.57 -0.85 13.68
CA LEU A 18 -4.77 -1.53 12.40
C LEU A 18 -3.69 -1.14 11.39
N PHE A 19 -3.31 0.14 11.33
CA PHE A 19 -2.21 0.62 10.48
C PHE A 19 -0.91 -0.11 10.80
N ARG A 20 -0.55 -0.19 12.09
CA ARG A 20 0.65 -0.88 12.56
C ARG A 20 0.64 -2.36 12.15
N ARG A 21 -0.46 -3.07 12.41
CA ARG A 21 -0.60 -4.49 12.05
C ARG A 21 -0.50 -4.71 10.54
N ALA A 22 -1.17 -3.88 9.74
CA ALA A 22 -1.10 -3.95 8.29
C ALA A 22 0.33 -3.71 7.77
N THR A 23 1.05 -2.73 8.35
CA THR A 23 2.43 -2.42 8.00
C THR A 23 3.37 -3.61 8.27
N ILE A 24 3.22 -4.25 9.41
CA ILE A 24 4.01 -5.45 9.76
C ILE A 24 3.65 -6.61 8.83
N TYR A 25 2.37 -6.81 8.57
CA TYR A 25 1.88 -7.91 7.73
C TYR A 25 2.39 -7.82 6.29
N TYR A 26 2.35 -6.64 5.67
CA TYR A 26 2.74 -6.49 4.27
C TYR A 26 4.25 -6.64 4.04
N ASP A 27 5.06 -6.49 5.06
CA ASP A 27 6.53 -6.59 5.01
C ASP A 27 7.06 -7.89 5.66
N ILE A 28 6.42 -9.01 5.38
CA ILE A 28 6.83 -10.36 5.82
C ILE A 28 6.79 -10.55 7.34
N GLY A 29 6.07 -9.75 8.08
CA GLY A 29 6.18 -9.72 9.54
C GLY A 29 7.50 -9.10 10.01
N SER A 30 8.22 -8.45 9.11
CA SER A 30 9.49 -7.81 9.40
C SER A 30 9.28 -6.58 10.29
N PHE A 31 10.20 -6.39 11.23
CA PHE A 31 10.26 -5.16 11.99
C PHE A 31 10.85 -4.06 11.10
N SER A 32 10.01 -3.20 10.58
CA SER A 32 10.55 -1.91 10.17
C SER A 32 11.20 -1.26 11.40
N LYS A 33 12.29 -0.56 11.23
CA LYS A 33 13.01 0.14 12.31
C LYS A 33 12.12 1.03 13.17
N CYS A 34 10.92 1.33 12.71
CA CYS A 34 9.92 2.15 13.39
C CYS A 34 9.08 1.39 14.43
N TYR A 35 9.15 0.05 14.47
CA TYR A 35 8.30 -0.79 15.32
C TYR A 35 9.08 -1.89 16.04
N SER A 36 10.27 -1.55 16.55
CA SER A 36 11.23 -2.49 17.16
C SER A 36 10.72 -3.27 18.39
N ASP A 37 9.64 -2.84 18.99
CA ASP A 37 9.04 -3.40 20.21
C ASP A 37 7.72 -4.16 19.97
N ALA A 38 7.39 -4.45 18.71
CA ALA A 38 6.18 -5.19 18.39
C ALA A 38 6.36 -6.68 18.64
N ASN A 39 5.61 -7.22 19.58
CA ASN A 39 5.34 -8.66 19.63
C ASN A 39 4.53 -9.04 18.40
N LEU A 40 5.04 -9.98 17.61
CA LEU A 40 4.37 -10.48 16.43
C LEU A 40 3.55 -11.70 16.80
N ASP A 41 2.23 -11.54 16.72
CA ASP A 41 1.27 -12.61 16.95
C ASP A 41 0.87 -13.34 15.66
N PHE A 42 1.45 -12.95 14.52
CA PHE A 42 1.05 -13.47 13.21
C PHE A 42 2.19 -13.47 12.20
N VAL A 43 2.06 -14.30 11.19
CA VAL A 43 2.97 -14.38 10.05
C VAL A 43 2.52 -13.39 8.98
N GLY A 44 3.46 -12.60 8.46
CA GLY A 44 3.21 -11.68 7.35
C GLY A 44 3.55 -12.27 5.98
N CYS A 45 3.15 -11.55 4.94
CA CYS A 45 3.47 -11.87 3.56
C CYS A 45 4.20 -10.71 2.90
N ASN A 46 4.93 -10.99 1.83
CA ASN A 46 5.54 -9.91 1.05
C ASN A 46 4.51 -9.30 0.08
N HIS A 47 3.95 -8.18 0.49
CA HIS A 47 3.05 -7.38 -0.34
C HIS A 47 3.67 -6.02 -0.73
N ARG A 48 4.99 -5.90 -0.61
CA ARG A 48 5.68 -4.67 -0.97
C ARG A 48 5.53 -4.38 -2.46
N VAL A 49 5.18 -3.14 -2.77
CA VAL A 49 5.08 -2.65 -4.14
C VAL A 49 6.49 -2.43 -4.69
N SER A 50 6.76 -2.91 -5.91
CA SER A 50 8.03 -2.65 -6.57
C SER A 50 8.14 -1.19 -7.03
N GLU A 51 9.36 -0.72 -7.23
CA GLU A 51 9.60 0.63 -7.78
C GLU A 51 8.97 0.82 -9.15
N LEU A 52 8.98 -0.22 -9.99
CA LEU A 52 8.34 -0.19 -11.32
C LEU A 52 6.84 0.02 -11.21
N THR A 53 6.19 -0.76 -10.34
CA THR A 53 4.74 -0.63 -10.06
C THR A 53 4.42 0.74 -9.47
N SER A 54 5.26 1.23 -8.57
CA SER A 54 5.11 2.56 -7.97
C SER A 54 5.25 3.69 -8.99
N ALA A 55 6.19 3.57 -9.93
CA ALA A 55 6.38 4.55 -11.00
C ALA A 55 5.16 4.61 -11.93
N VAL A 56 4.59 3.46 -12.29
CA VAL A 56 3.35 3.40 -13.08
C VAL A 56 2.19 4.04 -12.31
N LEU A 57 2.02 3.70 -11.03
CA LEU A 57 0.98 4.27 -10.19
C LEU A 57 1.10 5.80 -10.07
N PHE A 58 2.30 6.29 -9.86
CA PHE A 58 2.57 7.73 -9.78
C PHE A 58 2.16 8.46 -11.06
N ALA A 59 2.52 7.93 -12.22
CA ALA A 59 2.12 8.48 -13.52
C ALA A 59 0.60 8.44 -13.74
N GLN A 60 -0.07 7.40 -13.28
CA GLN A 60 -1.52 7.23 -13.39
C GLN A 60 -2.28 8.17 -12.44
N LEU A 61 -1.77 8.38 -11.22
CA LEU A 61 -2.34 9.35 -10.28
C LEU A 61 -2.38 10.77 -10.85
N GLY A 62 -1.33 11.19 -11.55
CA GLY A 62 -1.29 12.49 -12.21
C GLY A 62 -2.32 12.68 -13.32
N LYS A 63 -2.93 11.59 -13.80
CA LYS A 63 -3.98 11.60 -14.84
C LYS A 63 -5.39 11.37 -14.28
N LEU A 64 -5.52 11.05 -13.01
CA LEU A 64 -6.77 10.56 -12.41
C LEU A 64 -7.92 11.56 -12.58
N ASP A 65 -7.70 12.83 -12.25
CA ASP A 65 -8.74 13.87 -12.35
C ASP A 65 -9.26 14.02 -13.78
N LYS A 66 -8.38 13.98 -14.77
CA LYS A 66 -8.74 14.03 -16.19
C LYS A 66 -9.57 12.81 -16.60
N HIS A 67 -9.24 11.62 -16.09
CA HIS A 67 -10.03 10.42 -16.37
C HIS A 67 -11.40 10.48 -15.70
N LEU A 68 -11.48 10.91 -14.45
CA LEU A 68 -12.75 11.07 -13.74
C LEU A 68 -13.66 12.11 -14.41
N ALA A 69 -13.11 13.23 -14.89
CA ALA A 69 -13.88 14.25 -15.60
C ALA A 69 -14.49 13.73 -16.92
N ARG A 70 -13.85 12.76 -17.58
CA ARG A 70 -14.37 12.14 -18.82
C ARG A 70 -15.47 11.11 -18.57
N LEU A 71 -15.55 10.57 -17.35
CA LEU A 71 -16.55 9.57 -16.97
C LEU A 71 -17.83 10.18 -16.40
N ARG A 72 -17.82 11.47 -16.11
CA ARG A 72 -18.98 12.23 -15.63
C ARG A 72 -19.71 12.89 -16.78
#